data_f3854fab17ff6c58d82f0feff69889b3
#
_entry.id   f3854fab17ff6c58d82f0feff69889b3
#
_cell.length_a   1.000
_cell.length_b   1.000
_cell.length_c   1.000
_cell.angle_alpha   90.00
_cell.angle_beta   90.00
_cell.angle_gamma   90.00
#
_symmetry.space_group_name_H-M   'P 1'
#
loop_
_entity.id
_entity.type
_entity.pdbx_description
1 polymer ?
#
loop_
_entity_poly.entity_id
_entity_poly.type
_entity_poly.pdbx_seq_one_letter_code
_entity_poly.pdbx_strand_id
1 'polypeptide(L)'
;GNVINPYEIIDQYGLDQIRFFLFREVPFGNDGDFSKDAIAQRVNADLSNNYGNLIQRIASFIIKNANAEVSKLKKIEEKDEKLLQQFNLTFKNYLKNMESFQIDKALKNIFDYLSEVNAYVDEQAPWSLKKTDTTRMQDVLYVITLITIKSSVLLQPIIPSSIDQVLNIYNLSLKELD
;
A
#
# COMPACT_ATOMS: atom_id res chain seq x y z
N GLY A 1 -13.95 11.19 -31.24
CA GLY A 1 -13.24 10.73 -30.05
C GLY A 1 -13.46 9.23 -29.88
N ASN A 2 -12.45 8.49 -29.49
CA ASN A 2 -12.60 7.06 -29.18
C ASN A 2 -13.50 6.92 -27.95
N VAL A 3 -14.72 6.44 -28.14
CA VAL A 3 -15.59 6.04 -27.04
C VAL A 3 -15.07 4.69 -26.53
N ILE A 4 -14.52 4.68 -25.34
CA ILE A 4 -14.07 3.45 -24.69
C ILE A 4 -15.24 2.86 -23.91
N ASN A 5 -15.55 1.58 -24.15
CA ASN A 5 -16.58 0.88 -23.41
C ASN A 5 -16.04 0.56 -21.98
N PRO A 6 -16.62 1.14 -20.91
CA PRO A 6 -16.13 0.93 -19.55
C PRO A 6 -16.24 -0.53 -19.10
N TYR A 7 -17.23 -1.28 -19.57
CA TYR A 7 -17.39 -2.70 -19.22
C TYR A 7 -16.23 -3.55 -19.75
N GLU A 8 -15.82 -3.34 -20.99
CA GLU A 8 -14.68 -4.08 -21.58
C GLU A 8 -13.36 -3.80 -20.85
N ILE A 9 -13.18 -2.56 -20.41
CA ILE A 9 -11.98 -2.18 -19.64
C ILE A 9 -12.01 -2.78 -18.24
N ILE A 10 -13.16 -2.79 -17.58
CA ILE A 10 -13.34 -3.43 -16.26
C ILE A 10 -13.11 -4.93 -16.36
N ASP A 11 -13.65 -5.59 -17.39
CA ASP A 11 -13.42 -7.03 -17.62
C ASP A 11 -11.95 -7.36 -17.87
N GLN A 12 -11.22 -6.47 -18.53
CA GLN A 12 -9.80 -6.67 -18.84
C GLN A 12 -8.87 -6.40 -17.65
N TYR A 13 -9.12 -5.36 -16.87
CA TYR A 13 -8.19 -4.87 -15.84
C TYR A 13 -8.70 -5.07 -14.40
N GLY A 14 -10.01 -5.25 -14.21
CA GLY A 14 -10.66 -5.26 -12.90
C GLY A 14 -11.19 -3.88 -12.47
N LEU A 15 -12.25 -3.89 -11.68
CA LEU A 15 -12.93 -2.67 -11.24
C LEU A 15 -12.04 -1.79 -10.36
N ASP A 16 -11.36 -2.38 -9.36
CA ASP A 16 -10.50 -1.64 -8.46
C ASP A 16 -9.33 -0.97 -9.20
N GLN A 17 -8.74 -1.65 -10.19
CA GLN A 17 -7.65 -1.13 -11.01
C GLN A 17 -8.10 0.08 -11.84
N ILE A 18 -9.29 0.03 -12.40
CA ILE A 18 -9.85 1.15 -13.18
C ILE A 18 -10.22 2.31 -12.25
N ARG A 19 -10.84 2.04 -11.08
CA ARG A 19 -11.09 3.07 -10.07
C ARG A 19 -9.80 3.78 -9.65
N PHE A 20 -8.77 2.98 -9.32
CA PHE A 20 -7.46 3.51 -8.96
C PHE A 20 -6.88 4.39 -10.05
N PHE A 21 -6.86 3.92 -11.31
CA PHE A 21 -6.35 4.67 -12.44
C PHE A 21 -7.05 6.02 -12.58
N LEU A 22 -8.39 6.04 -12.57
CA LEU A 22 -9.17 7.27 -12.73
C LEU A 22 -8.88 8.29 -11.62
N PHE A 23 -8.81 7.85 -10.36
CA PHE A 23 -8.53 8.74 -9.24
C PHE A 23 -7.06 9.17 -9.16
N ARG A 24 -6.14 8.37 -9.67
CA ARG A 24 -4.71 8.62 -9.58
C ARG A 24 -4.15 9.43 -10.75
N GLU A 25 -4.67 9.20 -11.95
CA GLU A 25 -4.16 9.81 -13.19
C GLU A 25 -4.85 11.13 -13.52
N VAL A 26 -6.14 11.24 -13.22
CA VAL A 26 -6.95 12.39 -13.63
C VAL A 26 -7.21 13.30 -12.43
N PRO A 27 -6.61 14.51 -12.38
CA PRO A 27 -6.97 15.51 -11.38
C PRO A 27 -8.46 15.84 -11.47
N PHE A 28 -9.13 15.93 -10.34
CA PHE A 28 -10.56 16.18 -10.28
C PHE A 28 -10.95 17.48 -11.03
N GLY A 29 -11.88 17.34 -11.98
CA GLY A 29 -12.35 18.46 -12.82
C GLY A 29 -11.52 18.73 -14.09
N ASN A 30 -10.49 17.90 -14.38
CA ASN A 30 -9.70 17.98 -15.59
C ASN A 30 -9.92 16.77 -16.51
N ASP A 31 -9.56 16.92 -17.78
CA ASP A 31 -9.49 15.81 -18.71
C ASP A 31 -8.19 15.04 -18.52
N GLY A 32 -8.25 13.72 -18.68
CA GLY A 32 -7.09 12.82 -18.58
C GLY A 32 -6.87 12.02 -19.85
N ASP A 33 -5.64 11.54 -20.05
CA ASP A 33 -5.34 10.56 -21.10
C ASP A 33 -5.80 9.17 -20.67
N PHE A 34 -6.88 8.71 -21.27
CA PHE A 34 -7.45 7.39 -21.01
C PHE A 34 -7.03 6.44 -22.14
N SER A 35 -5.84 5.83 -21.99
CA SER A 35 -5.33 4.82 -22.90
C SER A 35 -5.05 3.51 -22.18
N LYS A 36 -5.10 2.39 -22.91
CA LYS A 36 -4.77 1.06 -22.36
C LYS A 36 -3.35 1.01 -21.81
N ASP A 37 -2.42 1.66 -22.51
CA ASP A 37 -1.01 1.71 -22.09
C ASP A 37 -0.84 2.54 -20.81
N ALA A 38 -1.52 3.68 -20.67
CA ALA A 38 -1.51 4.49 -19.47
C ALA A 38 -2.08 3.73 -18.26
N ILE A 39 -3.21 3.02 -18.45
CA ILE A 39 -3.80 2.16 -17.42
C ILE A 39 -2.80 1.10 -16.97
N ALA A 40 -2.25 0.33 -17.92
CA ALA A 40 -1.31 -0.75 -17.61
C ALA A 40 -0.06 -0.23 -16.89
N GLN A 41 0.53 0.87 -17.36
CA GLN A 41 1.71 1.47 -16.74
C GLN A 41 1.44 1.93 -15.31
N ARG A 42 0.34 2.65 -15.07
CA ARG A 42 0.00 3.17 -13.74
C ARG A 42 -0.33 2.06 -12.75
N VAL A 43 -1.18 1.12 -13.16
CA VAL A 43 -1.55 -0.04 -12.32
C VAL A 43 -0.33 -0.88 -11.98
N ASN A 44 0.53 -1.16 -12.96
CA ASN A 44 1.75 -1.93 -12.72
C ASN A 44 2.73 -1.20 -11.82
N ALA A 45 2.98 0.09 -12.03
CA ALA A 45 3.95 0.84 -11.24
C ALA A 45 3.52 0.96 -9.77
N ASP A 46 2.31 1.43 -9.54
CA ASP A 46 1.84 1.76 -8.18
C ASP A 46 1.24 0.53 -7.49
N LEU A 47 0.22 -0.12 -8.06
CA LEU A 47 -0.48 -1.21 -7.39
C LEU A 47 0.30 -2.52 -7.38
N SER A 48 0.88 -2.95 -8.52
CA SER A 48 1.53 -4.25 -8.58
C SER A 48 2.95 -4.21 -8.01
N ASN A 49 3.82 -3.34 -8.55
CA ASN A 49 5.24 -3.35 -8.23
C ASN A 49 5.57 -2.66 -6.90
N ASN A 50 4.83 -1.62 -6.51
CA ASN A 50 5.06 -0.94 -5.23
C ASN A 50 4.26 -1.62 -4.11
N TYR A 51 2.93 -1.50 -4.12
CA TYR A 51 2.07 -1.95 -3.03
C TYR A 51 1.91 -3.49 -2.98
N GLY A 52 1.49 -4.12 -4.07
CA GLY A 52 1.22 -5.56 -4.12
C GLY A 52 2.46 -6.41 -3.85
N ASN A 53 3.60 -6.03 -4.44
CA ASN A 53 4.88 -6.71 -4.21
C ASN A 53 5.34 -6.58 -2.75
N LEU A 54 5.16 -5.41 -2.11
CA LEU A 54 5.46 -5.22 -0.70
C LEU A 54 4.67 -6.20 0.17
N ILE A 55 3.34 -6.25 -0.01
CA ILE A 55 2.46 -7.14 0.75
C ILE A 55 2.85 -8.60 0.54
N GLN A 56 2.97 -9.03 -0.71
CA GLN A 56 3.29 -10.42 -1.05
C GLN A 56 4.63 -10.84 -0.45
N ARG A 57 5.65 -9.99 -0.56
CA ARG A 57 7.00 -10.26 -0.06
C ARG A 57 7.02 -10.42 1.45
N ILE A 58 6.35 -9.51 2.18
CA ILE A 58 6.33 -9.53 3.64
C ILE A 58 5.43 -10.65 4.17
N ALA A 59 4.21 -10.80 3.67
CA ALA A 59 3.30 -11.87 4.09
C ALA A 59 3.92 -13.27 3.84
N SER A 60 4.50 -13.48 2.67
CA SER A 60 5.20 -14.74 2.37
C SER A 60 6.39 -14.99 3.29
N PHE A 61 7.13 -13.94 3.66
CA PHE A 61 8.24 -14.06 4.60
C PHE A 61 7.74 -14.41 6.01
N ILE A 62 6.69 -13.75 6.50
CA ILE A 62 6.08 -14.02 7.81
C ILE A 62 5.61 -15.48 7.87
N ILE A 63 4.86 -15.94 6.87
CA ILE A 63 4.34 -17.31 6.82
C ILE A 63 5.49 -18.33 6.89
N LYS A 64 6.55 -18.12 6.12
CA LYS A 64 7.66 -19.08 6.00
C LYS A 64 8.66 -19.02 7.15
N ASN A 65 8.80 -17.89 7.84
CA ASN A 65 9.95 -17.64 8.72
C ASN A 65 9.57 -17.14 10.12
N ALA A 66 8.30 -16.81 10.37
CA ALA A 66 7.79 -16.29 11.62
C ALA A 66 6.54 -17.05 12.11
N ASN A 67 6.36 -18.32 11.68
CA ASN A 67 5.23 -19.18 12.04
C ASN A 67 3.87 -18.57 11.73
N ALA A 68 3.78 -17.76 10.66
CA ALA A 68 2.59 -16.99 10.29
C ALA A 68 2.09 -16.02 11.39
N GLU A 69 2.98 -15.59 12.28
CA GLU A 69 2.65 -14.66 13.39
C GLU A 69 3.57 -13.45 13.36
N VAL A 70 3.01 -12.29 13.74
CA VAL A 70 3.75 -11.06 13.99
C VAL A 70 3.75 -10.81 15.49
N SER A 71 4.91 -10.95 16.11
CA SER A 71 5.07 -10.73 17.55
C SER A 71 4.85 -9.26 17.92
N LYS A 72 4.45 -9.00 19.17
CA LYS A 72 4.39 -7.62 19.70
C LYS A 72 5.77 -6.97 19.63
N LEU A 73 5.80 -5.69 19.30
CA LEU A 73 7.00 -4.87 19.30
C LEU A 73 7.68 -4.91 20.67
N LYS A 74 8.96 -5.23 20.70
CA LYS A 74 9.78 -5.24 21.93
C LYS A 74 10.62 -3.99 22.03
N LYS A 75 11.22 -3.56 20.94
CA LYS A 75 12.10 -2.39 20.89
C LYS A 75 11.89 -1.64 19.60
N ILE A 76 11.70 -0.33 19.70
CA ILE A 76 11.68 0.58 18.58
C ILE A 76 13.08 1.18 18.40
N GLU A 77 13.58 1.22 17.17
CA GLU A 77 14.82 1.88 16.82
C GLU A 77 14.56 3.20 16.09
N GLU A 78 15.56 4.07 16.00
CA GLU A 78 15.42 5.41 15.41
C GLU A 78 14.84 5.38 13.99
N LYS A 79 15.22 4.38 13.18
CA LYS A 79 14.70 4.22 11.81
C LYS A 79 13.23 3.83 11.78
N ASP A 80 12.81 2.99 12.71
CA ASP A 80 11.41 2.59 12.87
C ASP A 80 10.56 3.79 13.25
N GLU A 81 11.05 4.56 14.23
CA GLU A 81 10.37 5.76 14.71
C GLU A 81 10.23 6.80 13.61
N LYS A 82 11.29 7.05 12.84
CA LYS A 82 11.25 7.96 11.68
C LYS A 82 10.21 7.52 10.66
N LEU A 83 10.17 6.24 10.33
CA LEU A 83 9.20 5.70 9.38
C LEU A 83 7.76 5.86 9.88
N LEU A 84 7.51 5.59 11.17
CA LEU A 84 6.19 5.78 11.79
C LEU A 84 5.78 7.26 11.88
N GLN A 85 6.72 8.15 12.15
CA GLN A 85 6.47 9.61 12.14
C GLN A 85 6.15 10.09 10.71
N GLN A 86 6.84 9.59 9.71
CA GLN A 86 6.56 9.89 8.31
C GLN A 86 5.15 9.42 7.90
N PHE A 87 4.68 8.27 8.41
CA PHE A 87 3.28 7.86 8.21
C PHE A 87 2.30 8.91 8.74
N ASN A 88 2.53 9.46 9.93
CA ASN A 88 1.65 10.47 10.51
C ASN A 88 1.58 11.74 9.65
N LEU A 89 2.70 12.15 9.03
CA LEU A 89 2.73 13.26 8.09
C LEU A 89 1.97 12.92 6.79
N THR A 90 2.20 11.73 6.25
CA THR A 90 1.50 11.22 5.07
C THR A 90 0.00 11.19 5.30
N PHE A 91 -0.45 10.71 6.47
CA PHE A 91 -1.86 10.67 6.85
C PHE A 91 -2.49 12.07 6.90
N LYS A 92 -1.81 13.04 7.54
CA LYS A 92 -2.29 14.44 7.59
C LYS A 92 -2.43 15.03 6.19
N ASN A 93 -1.44 14.81 5.33
CA ASN A 93 -1.47 15.29 3.95
C ASN A 93 -2.55 14.60 3.12
N TYR A 94 -2.75 13.29 3.34
CA TYR A 94 -3.84 12.54 2.72
C TYR A 94 -5.20 13.14 3.06
N LEU A 95 -5.51 13.36 4.34
CA LEU A 95 -6.78 13.95 4.77
C LEU A 95 -6.98 15.34 4.16
N LYS A 96 -5.97 16.22 4.23
CA LYS A 96 -6.02 17.56 3.64
C LYS A 96 -6.33 17.52 2.14
N ASN A 97 -5.68 16.62 1.40
CA ASN A 97 -5.89 16.48 -0.03
C ASN A 97 -7.28 15.90 -0.36
N MET A 98 -7.75 14.92 0.43
CA MET A 98 -9.11 14.36 0.27
C MET A 98 -10.19 15.42 0.53
N GLU A 99 -10.07 16.21 1.60
CA GLU A 99 -10.98 17.33 1.91
C GLU A 99 -11.01 18.40 0.80
N SER A 100 -9.90 18.56 0.08
CA SER A 100 -9.78 19.52 -1.02
C SER A 100 -10.09 18.92 -2.40
N PHE A 101 -10.62 17.70 -2.47
CA PHE A 101 -10.86 16.94 -3.71
C PHE A 101 -9.61 16.74 -4.59
N GLN A 102 -8.41 16.80 -4.01
CA GLN A 102 -7.14 16.51 -4.68
C GLN A 102 -6.75 15.05 -4.49
N ILE A 103 -7.62 14.15 -4.99
CA ILE A 103 -7.51 12.71 -4.74
C ILE A 103 -6.23 12.14 -5.37
N ASP A 104 -5.84 12.62 -6.55
CA ASP A 104 -4.59 12.28 -7.23
C ASP A 104 -3.38 12.55 -6.35
N LYS A 105 -3.35 13.69 -5.65
CA LYS A 105 -2.26 14.04 -4.71
C LYS A 105 -2.31 13.23 -3.42
N ALA A 106 -3.52 12.94 -2.92
CA ALA A 106 -3.68 12.07 -1.76
C ALA A 106 -3.08 10.68 -2.04
N LEU A 107 -3.43 10.10 -3.19
CA LEU A 107 -2.88 8.80 -3.63
C LEU A 107 -1.38 8.88 -3.87
N LYS A 108 -0.89 9.93 -4.55
CA LYS A 108 0.55 10.13 -4.75
C LYS A 108 1.31 10.09 -3.44
N ASN A 109 0.84 10.80 -2.41
CA ASN A 109 1.49 10.82 -1.09
C ASN A 109 1.59 9.42 -0.47
N ILE A 110 0.54 8.59 -0.60
CA ILE A 110 0.57 7.20 -0.10
C ILE A 110 1.62 6.38 -0.85
N PHE A 111 1.67 6.46 -2.18
CA PHE A 111 2.59 5.66 -2.99
C PHE A 111 4.04 6.12 -2.87
N ASP A 112 4.29 7.42 -2.71
CA ASP A 112 5.61 7.95 -2.38
C ASP A 112 6.08 7.36 -1.03
N TYR A 113 5.22 7.38 -0.01
CA TYR A 113 5.51 6.78 1.29
C TYR A 113 5.73 5.26 1.23
N LEU A 114 4.92 4.52 0.45
CA LEU A 114 5.12 3.08 0.26
C LEU A 114 6.47 2.77 -0.42
N SER A 115 6.98 3.68 -1.24
CA SER A 115 8.34 3.55 -1.79
C SER A 115 9.40 3.69 -0.70
N GLU A 116 9.22 4.59 0.28
CA GLU A 116 10.09 4.70 1.45
C GLU A 116 10.01 3.42 2.33
N VAL A 117 8.80 2.85 2.48
CA VAL A 117 8.62 1.57 3.20
C VAL A 117 9.36 0.43 2.50
N ASN A 118 9.30 0.35 1.16
CA ASN A 118 10.06 -0.64 0.41
C ASN A 118 11.58 -0.45 0.61
N ALA A 119 12.08 0.77 0.58
CA ALA A 119 13.49 1.06 0.86
C ALA A 119 13.89 0.66 2.29
N TYR A 120 13.03 0.92 3.28
CA TYR A 120 13.23 0.48 4.66
C TYR A 120 13.31 -1.06 4.76
N VAL A 121 12.43 -1.79 4.07
CA VAL A 121 12.46 -3.26 4.02
C VAL A 121 13.80 -3.77 3.48
N ASP A 122 14.28 -3.16 2.41
CA ASP A 122 15.55 -3.57 1.79
C ASP A 122 16.74 -3.24 2.69
N GLU A 123 16.71 -2.10 3.38
CA GLU A 123 17.75 -1.69 4.33
C GLU A 123 17.78 -2.58 5.57
N GLN A 124 16.62 -2.86 6.19
CA GLN A 124 16.52 -3.69 7.39
C GLN A 124 16.76 -5.17 7.10
N ALA A 125 16.51 -5.60 5.87
CA ALA A 125 16.77 -6.94 5.36
C ALA A 125 16.33 -8.05 6.34
N PRO A 126 15.02 -8.22 6.64
CA PRO A 126 14.55 -9.20 7.62
C PRO A 126 15.00 -10.63 7.32
N TRP A 127 15.25 -10.96 6.06
CA TRP A 127 15.85 -12.25 5.65
C TRP A 127 17.28 -12.45 6.15
N SER A 128 18.05 -11.39 6.35
CA SER A 128 19.38 -11.42 6.95
C SER A 128 19.27 -11.47 8.48
N LEU A 129 18.39 -10.65 9.07
CA LEU A 129 18.13 -10.63 10.51
C LEU A 129 17.64 -11.97 11.03
N LYS A 130 16.93 -12.76 10.25
CA LYS A 130 16.55 -14.13 10.62
C LYS A 130 17.74 -14.98 11.08
N LYS A 131 18.94 -14.73 10.55
CA LYS A 131 20.14 -15.51 10.85
C LYS A 131 20.96 -14.92 11.98
N THR A 132 20.84 -13.64 12.26
CA THR A 132 21.72 -12.88 13.14
C THR A 132 21.01 -12.32 14.37
N ASP A 133 19.76 -11.85 14.23
CA ASP A 133 18.96 -11.25 15.28
C ASP A 133 17.46 -11.44 15.02
N THR A 134 16.93 -12.56 15.50
CA THR A 134 15.51 -12.91 15.34
C THR A 134 14.58 -11.96 16.11
N THR A 135 15.04 -11.36 17.21
CA THR A 135 14.25 -10.37 17.96
C THR A 135 14.07 -9.10 17.11
N ARG A 136 15.16 -8.57 16.57
CA ARG A 136 15.09 -7.41 15.68
C ARG A 136 14.27 -7.71 14.42
N MET A 137 14.42 -8.90 13.86
CA MET A 137 13.59 -9.33 12.73
C MET A 137 12.09 -9.20 13.04
N GLN A 138 11.65 -9.68 14.21
CA GLN A 138 10.23 -9.58 14.62
C GLN A 138 9.78 -8.13 14.79
N ASP A 139 10.62 -7.27 15.39
CA ASP A 139 10.31 -5.84 15.54
C ASP A 139 10.16 -5.15 14.18
N VAL A 140 11.05 -5.44 13.24
CA VAL A 140 10.97 -4.94 11.85
C VAL A 140 9.70 -5.43 11.16
N LEU A 141 9.35 -6.71 11.27
CA LEU A 141 8.12 -7.26 10.70
C LEU A 141 6.88 -6.62 11.30
N TYR A 142 6.87 -6.34 12.60
CA TYR A 142 5.78 -5.63 13.26
C TYR A 142 5.58 -4.23 12.66
N VAL A 143 6.65 -3.45 12.54
CA VAL A 143 6.60 -2.09 11.98
C VAL A 143 6.09 -2.08 10.56
N ILE A 144 6.62 -2.95 9.70
CA ILE A 144 6.19 -3.04 8.29
C ILE A 144 4.73 -3.46 8.19
N THR A 145 4.31 -4.47 8.96
CA THR A 145 2.93 -4.96 8.94
C THR A 145 1.96 -3.87 9.40
N LEU A 146 2.27 -3.18 10.50
CA LEU A 146 1.45 -2.07 11.01
C LEU A 146 1.27 -0.97 9.96
N ILE A 147 2.36 -0.56 9.31
CA ILE A 147 2.34 0.48 8.27
C ILE A 147 1.55 0.00 7.05
N THR A 148 1.76 -1.24 6.63
CA THR A 148 1.05 -1.81 5.48
C THR A 148 -0.45 -1.84 5.72
N ILE A 149 -0.91 -2.27 6.90
CA ILE A 149 -2.33 -2.27 7.27
C ILE A 149 -2.88 -0.84 7.26
N LYS A 150 -2.20 0.10 7.93
CA LYS A 150 -2.63 1.51 7.97
C LYS A 150 -2.71 2.14 6.57
N SER A 151 -1.74 1.89 5.71
CA SER A 151 -1.77 2.37 4.32
C SER A 151 -2.90 1.72 3.52
N SER A 152 -3.19 0.45 3.77
CA SER A 152 -4.31 -0.27 3.15
C SER A 152 -5.66 0.37 3.51
N VAL A 153 -5.86 0.75 4.77
CA VAL A 153 -7.08 1.46 5.21
C VAL A 153 -7.26 2.78 4.45
N LEU A 154 -6.18 3.53 4.20
CA LEU A 154 -6.26 4.78 3.42
C LEU A 154 -6.61 4.52 1.95
N LEU A 155 -6.26 3.38 1.39
CA LEU A 155 -6.58 2.98 0.02
C LEU A 155 -7.99 2.36 -0.12
N GLN A 156 -8.63 1.97 0.98
CA GLN A 156 -9.92 1.28 0.97
C GLN A 156 -11.02 2.02 0.19
N PRO A 157 -11.20 3.35 0.29
CA PRO A 157 -12.24 4.03 -0.48
C PRO A 157 -12.04 3.97 -2.00
N ILE A 158 -10.83 3.69 -2.44
CA ILE A 158 -10.43 3.68 -3.86
C ILE A 158 -10.50 2.26 -4.43
N ILE A 159 -9.91 1.28 -3.73
CA ILE A 159 -9.76 -0.13 -4.17
C ILE A 159 -10.32 -1.11 -3.12
N PRO A 160 -11.62 -1.03 -2.80
CA PRO A 160 -12.20 -1.74 -1.66
C PRO A 160 -12.01 -3.26 -1.70
N SER A 161 -12.26 -3.91 -2.85
CA SER A 161 -12.15 -5.37 -2.96
C SER A 161 -10.71 -5.87 -2.80
N SER A 162 -9.75 -5.11 -3.29
CA SER A 162 -8.32 -5.42 -3.13
C SER A 162 -7.90 -5.28 -1.67
N ILE A 163 -8.40 -4.26 -0.96
CA ILE A 163 -8.07 -4.07 0.46
C ILE A 163 -8.68 -5.15 1.34
N ASP A 164 -9.92 -5.58 1.07
CA ASP A 164 -10.52 -6.71 1.80
C ASP A 164 -9.66 -7.97 1.67
N GLN A 165 -9.12 -8.26 0.47
CA GLN A 165 -8.19 -9.37 0.27
C GLN A 165 -6.90 -9.20 1.08
N VAL A 166 -6.34 -8.00 1.11
CA VAL A 166 -5.12 -7.71 1.89
C VAL A 166 -5.36 -7.89 3.38
N LEU A 167 -6.46 -7.35 3.92
CA LEU A 167 -6.79 -7.51 5.34
C LEU A 167 -7.00 -8.98 5.71
N ASN A 168 -7.64 -9.77 4.84
CA ASN A 168 -7.80 -11.21 5.04
C ASN A 168 -6.46 -11.96 5.14
N ILE A 169 -5.41 -11.52 4.43
CA ILE A 169 -4.05 -12.09 4.58
C ILE A 169 -3.53 -11.96 6.02
N TYR A 170 -3.90 -10.88 6.70
CA TYR A 170 -3.53 -10.61 8.10
C TYR A 170 -4.58 -11.07 9.11
N ASN A 171 -5.60 -11.82 8.69
CA ASN A 171 -6.75 -12.24 9.50
C ASN A 171 -7.47 -11.06 10.16
N LEU A 172 -7.60 -9.94 9.45
CA LEU A 172 -8.27 -8.72 9.90
C LEU A 172 -9.47 -8.41 9.02
N SER A 173 -10.44 -7.70 9.59
CA SER A 173 -11.53 -7.06 8.86
C SER A 173 -11.58 -5.57 9.20
N LEU A 174 -12.21 -4.75 8.34
CA LEU A 174 -12.36 -3.31 8.60
C LEU A 174 -13.05 -3.02 9.93
N LYS A 175 -13.98 -3.89 10.37
CA LYS A 175 -14.70 -3.76 11.64
C LYS A 175 -13.81 -3.89 12.88
N GLU A 176 -12.64 -4.49 12.74
CA GLU A 176 -11.68 -4.69 13.84
C GLU A 176 -10.62 -3.59 13.91
N LEU A 177 -10.68 -2.62 12.96
CA LEU A 177 -9.75 -1.50 12.87
C LEU A 177 -10.36 -0.18 13.34
N ASP A 178 -11.63 -0.18 13.80
CA ASP A 178 -12.35 0.97 14.37
C ASP A 178 -11.88 1.31 15.80
#